data_46e3b7d61de59a213ec7eac4d55964b5
#
_entry.id   46e3b7d61de59a213ec7eac4d55964b5
#
_cell.length_a   1.000
_cell.length_b   1.000
_cell.length_c   1.000
_cell.angle_alpha   90.00
_cell.angle_beta   90.00
_cell.angle_gamma   90.00
#
_symmetry.space_group_name_H-M   'P 1'
#
loop_
_entity.id
_entity.type
_entity.pdbx_description
1 polymer ?
#
loop_
_entity_poly.entity_id
_entity_poly.type
_entity_poly.pdbx_seq_one_letter_code
_entity_poly.pdbx_strand_id
1 'polypeptide(L)'
;ATDHKLSYGDNIFEFYKSKKIGQGHSIEEISQDFNEGKEGMIRLSGYADGSDRYLAYAPLGINDWMICYVAPVTVAQQSYAFVEQYEFIFLGCFGVLVCILIFYIIRKNRQKTEEILRSARTDELTQVYNRKYAESYTERILNENHGERQSAFFIMDVDKFKEVNDVYGHTVGDAVLHTFGELLNRQFRENDIVGRIGGDEFTVLMWNVSSREAVRSKAEKLLEETKKLAFAEMDGKGITISIGIALYPEHGNTYMELYRIADQALYETKRGGRNGYTICGESRRHLPR
;
A
#
# COMPACT_ATOMS: atom_id res chain seq x y z
N ALA A 1 71.29 7.33 9.83
CA ALA A 1 71.78 7.96 8.60
C ALA A 1 71.08 9.30 8.51
N THR A 2 71.89 10.39 8.64
CA THR A 2 71.39 11.77 8.53
C THR A 2 71.04 12.05 7.09
N ASP A 3 69.81 12.38 6.81
CA ASP A 3 69.44 13.00 5.52
C ASP A 3 70.34 14.24 5.40
N HIS A 4 71.19 14.29 4.37
CA HIS A 4 71.96 15.47 4.05
C HIS A 4 70.97 16.61 3.81
N LYS A 5 71.03 17.64 4.70
CA LYS A 5 70.38 18.90 4.40
C LYS A 5 71.19 19.55 3.26
N LEU A 6 70.49 19.84 2.16
CA LEU A 6 71.06 20.63 1.08
C LEU A 6 71.53 21.94 1.65
N SER A 7 72.79 22.23 1.42
CA SER A 7 73.42 23.48 1.84
C SER A 7 73.58 24.44 0.66
N TYR A 8 73.81 25.72 0.92
CA TYR A 8 74.06 26.69 -0.12
C TYR A 8 75.24 26.27 -1.02
N GLY A 9 74.98 26.10 -2.32
CA GLY A 9 75.98 25.67 -3.30
C GLY A 9 75.89 24.20 -3.69
N ASP A 10 75.04 23.36 -3.03
CA ASP A 10 74.84 21.98 -3.41
C ASP A 10 74.02 21.88 -4.70
N ASN A 11 74.42 20.94 -5.54
CA ASN A 11 73.61 20.64 -6.79
C ASN A 11 72.42 19.72 -6.46
N ILE A 12 71.23 20.27 -6.55
CA ILE A 12 70.00 19.58 -6.24
C ILE A 12 69.82 18.32 -7.08
N PHE A 13 70.26 18.32 -8.34
CA PHE A 13 70.13 17.15 -9.24
C PHE A 13 71.11 16.04 -8.82
N GLU A 14 72.28 16.30 -8.32
CA GLU A 14 73.22 15.31 -7.76
C GLU A 14 72.55 14.60 -6.54
N PHE A 15 71.88 15.36 -5.69
CA PHE A 15 71.17 14.81 -4.56
C PHE A 15 70.04 13.85 -5.01
N TYR A 16 69.25 14.23 -6.02
CA TYR A 16 68.15 13.41 -6.49
C TYR A 16 68.59 12.25 -7.39
N LYS A 17 69.80 12.24 -7.97
CA LYS A 17 70.36 11.07 -8.66
C LYS A 17 70.41 9.81 -7.77
N SER A 18 70.56 9.97 -6.48
CA SER A 18 70.61 8.87 -5.50
C SER A 18 69.21 8.35 -5.13
N LYS A 19 68.11 9.00 -5.54
CA LYS A 19 66.76 8.66 -5.23
C LYS A 19 66.10 7.91 -6.38
N LYS A 20 65.13 7.05 -6.09
CA LYS A 20 64.31 6.41 -7.11
C LYS A 20 63.18 7.38 -7.51
N ILE A 21 63.12 7.72 -8.76
CA ILE A 21 62.09 8.59 -9.32
C ILE A 21 60.90 7.70 -9.68
N GLY A 22 59.67 8.14 -9.41
CA GLY A 22 58.46 7.44 -9.73
C GLY A 22 58.28 7.18 -11.23
N GLN A 23 57.45 6.21 -11.59
CA GLN A 23 57.24 5.79 -12.99
C GLN A 23 56.92 6.95 -13.93
N GLY A 24 57.68 7.03 -15.02
CA GLY A 24 57.43 7.95 -16.14
C GLY A 24 58.26 9.23 -16.12
N HIS A 25 59.13 9.44 -15.13
CA HIS A 25 59.98 10.63 -15.08
C HIS A 25 61.47 10.25 -14.94
N SER A 26 62.32 11.03 -15.55
CA SER A 26 63.76 10.91 -15.40
C SER A 26 64.35 12.18 -14.80
N ILE A 27 65.60 12.10 -14.31
CA ILE A 27 66.29 13.29 -13.78
C ILE A 27 66.59 14.30 -14.88
N GLU A 28 66.78 13.80 -16.08
CA GLU A 28 67.00 14.58 -17.27
C GLU A 28 65.76 15.42 -17.64
N GLU A 29 64.58 14.85 -17.53
CA GLU A 29 63.29 15.56 -17.75
C GLU A 29 63.11 16.67 -16.70
N ILE A 30 63.39 16.38 -15.43
CA ILE A 30 63.28 17.37 -14.35
C ILE A 30 64.27 18.52 -14.61
N SER A 31 65.50 18.19 -15.05
CA SER A 31 66.51 19.19 -15.38
C SER A 31 66.05 20.03 -16.61
N GLN A 32 65.38 19.42 -17.58
CA GLN A 32 64.83 20.16 -18.70
C GLN A 32 63.68 21.09 -18.28
N ASP A 33 62.77 20.63 -17.44
CA ASP A 33 61.69 21.43 -16.91
C ASP A 33 62.19 22.66 -16.14
N PHE A 34 63.28 22.49 -15.34
CA PHE A 34 63.91 23.60 -14.64
C PHE A 34 64.52 24.62 -15.63
N ASN A 35 65.20 24.16 -16.70
CA ASN A 35 65.78 25.05 -17.70
C ASN A 35 64.70 25.76 -18.54
N GLU A 36 63.55 25.13 -18.76
CA GLU A 36 62.41 25.67 -19.49
C GLU A 36 61.45 26.48 -18.61
N GLY A 37 61.69 26.55 -17.31
CA GLY A 37 60.82 27.25 -16.33
C GLY A 37 59.41 26.62 -16.23
N LYS A 38 59.30 25.30 -16.37
CA LYS A 38 58.05 24.55 -16.22
C LYS A 38 57.80 24.15 -14.76
N GLU A 39 56.53 24.03 -14.41
CA GLU A 39 56.10 23.47 -13.14
C GLU A 39 55.90 21.95 -13.26
N GLY A 40 56.09 21.23 -12.14
CA GLY A 40 55.90 19.80 -12.11
C GLY A 40 55.79 19.23 -10.71
N MET A 41 55.36 17.99 -10.63
CA MET A 41 55.32 17.24 -9.37
C MET A 41 55.68 15.77 -9.62
N ILE A 42 56.64 15.27 -8.85
CA ILE A 42 57.13 13.90 -8.96
C ILE A 42 57.18 13.21 -7.59
N ARG A 43 57.06 11.87 -7.60
CA ARG A 43 57.26 11.07 -6.41
C ARG A 43 58.67 10.53 -6.35
N LEU A 44 59.33 10.77 -5.24
CA LEU A 44 60.69 10.33 -4.95
C LEU A 44 60.65 9.25 -3.86
N SER A 45 61.43 8.17 -4.06
CA SER A 45 61.63 7.07 -3.11
C SER A 45 63.09 6.91 -2.78
N GLY A 46 63.41 6.10 -1.73
CA GLY A 46 64.82 5.80 -1.37
C GLY A 46 65.40 6.82 -0.38
N TYR A 47 64.57 7.48 0.41
CA TYR A 47 65.03 8.23 1.58
C TYR A 47 65.47 7.27 2.70
N ALA A 48 66.41 7.72 3.56
CA ALA A 48 67.00 6.92 4.63
C ALA A 48 65.96 6.44 5.68
N ASP A 49 64.85 7.19 5.82
CA ASP A 49 63.71 6.86 6.70
C ASP A 49 62.70 5.91 6.05
N GLY A 50 62.95 5.45 4.81
CA GLY A 50 62.07 4.60 4.05
C GLY A 50 60.80 5.30 3.55
N SER A 51 60.64 6.61 3.76
CA SER A 51 59.48 7.36 3.31
C SER A 51 59.58 7.76 1.84
N ASP A 52 58.42 7.73 1.16
CA ASP A 52 58.28 8.37 -0.16
C ASP A 52 57.89 9.84 0.04
N ARG A 53 58.38 10.69 -0.86
CA ARG A 53 58.06 12.11 -0.82
C ARG A 53 57.67 12.63 -2.18
N TYR A 54 56.79 13.61 -2.21
CA TYR A 54 56.50 14.40 -3.41
C TYR A 54 57.48 15.58 -3.47
N LEU A 55 58.07 15.78 -4.63
CA LEU A 55 58.77 17.00 -4.99
C LEU A 55 57.90 17.79 -5.96
N ALA A 56 57.40 18.93 -5.55
CA ALA A 56 56.73 19.89 -6.42
C ALA A 56 57.73 21.04 -6.70
N TYR A 57 57.77 21.47 -7.94
CA TYR A 57 58.63 22.56 -8.38
C TYR A 57 57.84 23.50 -9.31
N ALA A 58 58.15 24.80 -9.21
CA ALA A 58 57.51 25.81 -10.04
C ALA A 58 58.47 27.03 -10.20
N PRO A 59 58.40 27.76 -11.33
CA PRO A 59 59.18 28.98 -11.51
C PRO A 59 58.71 30.08 -10.56
N LEU A 60 59.65 30.79 -9.97
CA LEU A 60 59.37 31.91 -9.07
C LEU A 60 59.06 33.21 -9.82
N GLY A 61 59.32 33.25 -11.13
CA GLY A 61 59.11 34.43 -11.98
C GLY A 61 60.15 35.54 -11.80
N ILE A 62 61.23 35.26 -11.07
CA ILE A 62 62.36 36.21 -10.81
C ILE A 62 63.69 35.49 -11.09
N ASN A 63 64.53 36.05 -11.98
CA ASN A 63 65.88 35.57 -12.26
C ASN A 63 65.99 34.06 -12.52
N ASP A 64 65.07 33.48 -13.24
CA ASP A 64 65.01 32.04 -13.56
C ASP A 64 65.04 31.09 -12.33
N TRP A 65 64.66 31.61 -11.15
CA TRP A 65 64.62 30.83 -9.95
C TRP A 65 63.45 29.90 -9.90
N MET A 66 63.71 28.68 -9.43
CA MET A 66 62.71 27.64 -9.19
C MET A 66 62.49 27.47 -7.69
N ILE A 67 61.23 27.42 -7.27
CA ILE A 67 60.85 27.00 -5.94
C ILE A 67 60.60 25.49 -5.91
N CYS A 68 61.19 24.82 -4.90
CA CYS A 68 61.01 23.39 -4.70
C CYS A 68 60.37 23.14 -3.35
N TYR A 69 59.32 22.35 -3.34
CA TYR A 69 58.67 21.93 -2.10
C TYR A 69 58.68 20.41 -2.00
N VAL A 70 59.20 19.88 -0.88
CA VAL A 70 59.27 18.45 -0.63
C VAL A 70 58.37 18.10 0.54
N ALA A 71 57.38 17.22 0.31
CA ALA A 71 56.45 16.76 1.33
C ALA A 71 56.43 15.24 1.41
N PRO A 72 56.39 14.62 2.60
CA PRO A 72 56.15 13.20 2.74
C PRO A 72 54.77 12.81 2.16
N VAL A 73 54.74 11.70 1.43
CA VAL A 73 53.48 11.17 0.85
C VAL A 73 52.46 10.90 1.95
N THR A 74 52.90 10.47 3.13
CA THR A 74 52.04 10.21 4.29
C THR A 74 51.29 11.46 4.77
N VAL A 75 51.91 12.63 4.72
CA VAL A 75 51.26 13.90 5.10
C VAL A 75 50.15 14.26 4.12
N ALA A 76 50.40 14.09 2.81
CA ALA A 76 49.40 14.33 1.79
C ALA A 76 48.20 13.32 1.92
N GLN A 77 48.52 12.07 2.18
CA GLN A 77 47.47 11.03 2.34
C GLN A 77 46.65 11.20 3.62
N GLN A 78 47.24 11.58 4.74
CA GLN A 78 46.52 11.83 5.99
C GLN A 78 45.51 12.95 5.84
N SER A 79 45.77 13.94 4.99
CA SER A 79 44.84 15.04 4.75
C SER A 79 43.55 14.60 4.04
N TYR A 80 43.54 13.45 3.39
CA TYR A 80 42.38 12.92 2.68
C TYR A 80 41.68 11.78 3.43
N ALA A 81 42.34 11.15 4.40
CA ALA A 81 41.78 10.00 5.13
C ALA A 81 40.42 10.31 5.84
N PHE A 82 40.29 11.53 6.37
CA PHE A 82 39.03 11.94 6.99
C PHE A 82 37.89 12.11 5.96
N VAL A 83 38.20 12.52 4.72
CA VAL A 83 37.21 12.69 3.65
C VAL A 83 36.61 11.35 3.30
N GLU A 84 37.41 10.30 3.12
CA GLU A 84 36.96 8.94 2.85
C GLU A 84 36.01 8.44 3.97
N GLN A 85 36.32 8.68 5.23
CA GLN A 85 35.50 8.28 6.36
C GLN A 85 34.14 8.97 6.34
N TYR A 86 34.09 10.26 6.06
CA TYR A 86 32.82 10.99 5.94
C TYR A 86 32.00 10.57 4.71
N GLU A 87 32.65 10.19 3.62
CA GLU A 87 32.01 9.69 2.42
C GLU A 87 31.22 8.39 2.71
N PHE A 88 31.83 7.43 3.42
CA PHE A 88 31.14 6.20 3.86
C PHE A 88 29.98 6.47 4.81
N ILE A 89 30.15 7.39 5.77
CA ILE A 89 29.06 7.77 6.68
C ILE A 89 27.91 8.41 5.91
N PHE A 90 28.23 9.32 5.00
CA PHE A 90 27.22 9.97 4.14
C PHE A 90 26.46 8.96 3.29
N LEU A 91 27.19 8.04 2.65
CA LEU A 91 26.58 6.98 1.82
C LEU A 91 25.66 6.08 2.65
N GLY A 92 26.09 5.72 3.87
CA GLY A 92 25.28 4.95 4.81
C GLY A 92 24.01 5.68 5.23
N CYS A 93 24.12 6.94 5.64
CA CYS A 93 22.96 7.78 6.00
C CYS A 93 22.01 7.98 4.82
N PHE A 94 22.54 8.22 3.63
CA PHE A 94 21.74 8.35 2.41
C PHE A 94 21.02 7.06 2.09
N GLY A 95 21.68 5.90 2.19
CA GLY A 95 21.05 4.58 2.01
C GLY A 95 19.89 4.36 2.97
N VAL A 96 20.08 4.67 4.27
CA VAL A 96 19.00 4.58 5.27
C VAL A 96 17.82 5.50 4.91
N LEU A 97 18.11 6.75 4.53
CA LEU A 97 17.07 7.70 4.12
C LEU A 97 16.26 7.17 2.93
N VAL A 98 16.92 6.62 1.91
CA VAL A 98 16.28 6.03 0.74
C VAL A 98 15.41 4.84 1.14
N CYS A 99 15.89 3.96 2.02
CA CYS A 99 15.11 2.83 2.53
C CYS A 99 13.85 3.30 3.27
N ILE A 100 13.94 4.32 4.12
CA ILE A 100 12.80 4.91 4.82
C ILE A 100 11.79 5.49 3.80
N LEU A 101 12.27 6.19 2.78
CA LEU A 101 11.43 6.78 1.74
C LEU A 101 10.70 5.70 0.94
N ILE A 102 11.41 4.65 0.52
CA ILE A 102 10.82 3.50 -0.19
C ILE A 102 9.76 2.82 0.67
N PHE A 103 10.06 2.57 1.96
CA PHE A 103 9.10 1.98 2.89
C PHE A 103 7.85 2.85 3.05
N TYR A 104 8.01 4.17 3.18
CA TYR A 104 6.90 5.11 3.24
C TYR A 104 6.03 5.09 1.97
N ILE A 105 6.65 5.09 0.79
CA ILE A 105 5.94 5.03 -0.50
C ILE A 105 5.17 3.72 -0.63
N ILE A 106 5.79 2.58 -0.30
CA ILE A 106 5.13 1.27 -0.36
C ILE A 106 3.92 1.24 0.58
N ARG A 107 4.08 1.72 1.82
CA ARG A 107 3.00 1.77 2.80
C ARG A 107 1.84 2.64 2.32
N LYS A 108 2.14 3.83 1.80
CA LYS A 108 1.13 4.77 1.27
C LYS A 108 0.40 4.20 0.05
N ASN A 109 1.14 3.55 -0.86
CA ASN A 109 0.53 2.92 -2.04
C ASN A 109 -0.37 1.75 -1.66
N ARG A 110 0.01 0.92 -0.67
CA ARG A 110 -0.85 -0.16 -0.17
C ARG A 110 -2.16 0.38 0.39
N GLN A 111 -2.11 1.41 1.22
CA GLN A 111 -3.32 2.05 1.77
C GLN A 111 -4.24 2.55 0.66
N LYS A 112 -3.70 3.29 -0.33
CA LYS A 112 -4.49 3.75 -1.48
C LYS A 112 -5.11 2.60 -2.28
N THR A 113 -4.36 1.52 -2.49
CA THR A 113 -4.86 0.35 -3.23
C THR A 113 -5.99 -0.34 -2.44
N GLU A 114 -5.87 -0.47 -1.12
CA GLU A 114 -6.93 -1.02 -0.27
C GLU A 114 -8.17 -0.14 -0.27
N GLU A 115 -8.03 1.18 -0.20
CA GLU A 115 -9.15 2.13 -0.31
C GLU A 115 -9.86 2.01 -1.67
N ILE A 116 -9.09 1.98 -2.77
CA ILE A 116 -9.65 1.83 -4.12
C ILE A 116 -10.36 0.47 -4.26
N LEU A 117 -9.77 -0.60 -3.75
CA LEU A 117 -10.38 -1.94 -3.78
C LEU A 117 -11.63 -2.00 -2.90
N ARG A 118 -11.63 -1.35 -1.75
CA ARG A 118 -12.79 -1.25 -0.87
C ARG A 118 -13.91 -0.46 -1.55
N SER A 119 -13.61 0.73 -2.07
CA SER A 119 -14.58 1.56 -2.81
C SER A 119 -15.12 0.85 -4.06
N ALA A 120 -14.28 0.05 -4.74
CA ALA A 120 -14.74 -0.75 -5.88
C ALA A 120 -15.64 -1.94 -5.50
N ARG A 121 -15.67 -2.36 -4.22
CA ARG A 121 -16.42 -3.54 -3.74
C ARG A 121 -17.62 -3.21 -2.90
N THR A 122 -17.60 -2.10 -2.15
CA THR A 122 -18.67 -1.75 -1.21
C THR A 122 -19.55 -0.63 -1.73
N ASP A 123 -20.77 -0.59 -1.26
CA ASP A 123 -21.68 0.55 -1.41
C ASP A 123 -21.29 1.63 -0.39
N GLU A 124 -21.07 2.85 -0.86
CA GLU A 124 -20.55 3.96 -0.03
C GLU A 124 -21.50 4.33 1.12
N LEU A 125 -22.81 4.24 0.90
CA LEU A 125 -23.81 4.59 1.89
C LEU A 125 -23.94 3.53 2.98
N THR A 126 -24.08 2.27 2.58
CA THR A 126 -24.48 1.18 3.49
C THR A 126 -23.32 0.30 3.96
N GLN A 127 -22.13 0.46 3.35
CA GLN A 127 -20.91 -0.29 3.69
C GLN A 127 -21.04 -1.83 3.53
N VAL A 128 -22.12 -2.33 2.91
CA VAL A 128 -22.23 -3.70 2.41
C VAL A 128 -21.61 -3.79 1.02
N TYR A 129 -21.50 -4.97 0.44
CA TYR A 129 -21.02 -5.08 -0.93
C TYR A 129 -21.92 -4.34 -1.92
N ASN A 130 -21.34 -3.71 -2.93
CA ASN A 130 -22.12 -3.13 -4.01
C ASN A 130 -22.65 -4.24 -4.95
N ARG A 131 -23.63 -3.88 -5.78
CA ARG A 131 -24.29 -4.79 -6.71
C ARG A 131 -23.32 -5.68 -7.47
N LYS A 132 -22.34 -5.07 -8.14
CA LYS A 132 -21.40 -5.78 -9.02
C LYS A 132 -20.57 -6.80 -8.27
N TYR A 133 -20.08 -6.43 -7.09
CA TYR A 133 -19.26 -7.33 -6.29
C TYR A 133 -20.08 -8.45 -5.65
N ALA A 134 -21.25 -8.13 -5.10
CA ALA A 134 -22.16 -9.12 -4.51
C ALA A 134 -22.58 -10.20 -5.54
N GLU A 135 -22.96 -9.78 -6.75
CA GLU A 135 -23.31 -10.67 -7.85
C GLU A 135 -22.14 -11.58 -8.24
N SER A 136 -20.98 -10.99 -8.57
CA SER A 136 -19.82 -11.75 -9.05
C SER A 136 -19.23 -12.67 -7.98
N TYR A 137 -19.30 -12.26 -6.71
CA TYR A 137 -18.80 -13.06 -5.60
C TYR A 137 -19.74 -14.24 -5.29
N THR A 138 -21.05 -13.98 -5.30
CA THR A 138 -22.07 -15.04 -5.17
C THR A 138 -21.90 -16.07 -6.26
N GLU A 139 -21.85 -15.66 -7.53
CA GLU A 139 -21.66 -16.57 -8.67
C GLU A 139 -20.40 -17.42 -8.52
N ARG A 140 -19.28 -16.84 -8.11
CA ARG A 140 -18.06 -17.57 -7.87
C ARG A 140 -18.21 -18.65 -6.78
N ILE A 141 -18.81 -18.30 -5.64
CA ILE A 141 -19.03 -19.25 -4.54
C ILE A 141 -19.96 -20.40 -4.95
N LEU A 142 -21.01 -20.10 -5.70
CA LEU A 142 -21.93 -21.14 -6.20
C LEU A 142 -21.23 -22.09 -7.16
N ASN A 143 -20.39 -21.57 -8.06
CA ASN A 143 -19.62 -22.37 -9.01
C ASN A 143 -18.57 -23.26 -8.32
N GLU A 144 -17.93 -22.77 -7.26
CA GLU A 144 -16.95 -23.54 -6.47
C GLU A 144 -17.62 -24.64 -5.64
N ASN A 145 -18.90 -24.50 -5.30
CA ASN A 145 -19.62 -25.41 -4.41
C ASN A 145 -20.12 -26.70 -5.06
N HIS A 146 -20.32 -26.70 -6.37
CA HIS A 146 -20.81 -27.86 -7.14
C HIS A 146 -22.05 -28.59 -6.54
N GLY A 147 -22.88 -27.89 -5.75
CA GLY A 147 -24.04 -28.49 -5.08
C GLY A 147 -23.79 -29.24 -3.77
N GLU A 148 -22.54 -29.27 -3.27
CA GLU A 148 -22.16 -30.01 -2.06
C GLU A 148 -22.76 -29.42 -0.78
N ARG A 149 -22.97 -28.10 -0.74
CA ARG A 149 -23.47 -27.40 0.45
C ARG A 149 -24.73 -26.64 0.13
N GLN A 150 -25.70 -26.76 0.99
CA GLN A 150 -26.90 -25.97 0.90
C GLN A 150 -26.65 -24.52 1.29
N SER A 151 -27.27 -23.58 0.57
CA SER A 151 -27.16 -22.14 0.88
C SER A 151 -28.53 -21.50 0.64
N ALA A 152 -28.76 -20.32 1.22
CA ALA A 152 -30.00 -19.59 1.02
C ALA A 152 -29.70 -18.19 0.50
N PHE A 153 -30.40 -17.85 -0.59
CA PHE A 153 -30.30 -16.54 -1.21
C PHE A 153 -31.50 -15.69 -0.85
N PHE A 154 -31.28 -14.57 -0.24
CA PHE A 154 -32.31 -13.63 0.22
C PHE A 154 -32.33 -12.42 -0.71
N ILE A 155 -33.48 -11.94 -1.09
CA ILE A 155 -33.71 -10.58 -1.59
C ILE A 155 -34.61 -9.87 -0.57
N MET A 156 -34.23 -8.67 -0.21
CA MET A 156 -34.91 -7.87 0.80
C MET A 156 -35.16 -6.46 0.28
N ASP A 157 -36.25 -5.87 0.72
CA ASP A 157 -36.66 -4.53 0.32
C ASP A 157 -37.26 -3.82 1.55
N VAL A 158 -36.87 -2.56 1.74
CA VAL A 158 -37.42 -1.74 2.83
C VAL A 158 -38.83 -1.29 2.47
N ASP A 159 -39.78 -1.77 3.24
CA ASP A 159 -41.20 -1.50 2.96
C ASP A 159 -41.50 0.00 2.96
N LYS A 160 -42.16 0.48 1.89
CA LYS A 160 -42.61 1.86 1.76
C LYS A 160 -41.46 2.90 1.82
N PHE A 161 -40.26 2.53 1.42
CA PHE A 161 -39.10 3.42 1.49
C PHE A 161 -39.29 4.75 0.76
N LYS A 162 -40.06 4.73 -0.35
CA LYS A 162 -40.43 5.96 -1.02
C LYS A 162 -41.24 6.91 -0.14
N GLU A 163 -42.18 6.38 0.68
CA GLU A 163 -42.93 7.21 1.64
C GLU A 163 -42.01 7.84 2.70
N VAL A 164 -40.95 7.12 3.14
CA VAL A 164 -39.94 7.69 4.04
C VAL A 164 -39.24 8.88 3.40
N ASN A 165 -38.80 8.75 2.17
CA ASN A 165 -38.15 9.86 1.44
C ASN A 165 -39.09 11.04 1.21
N ASP A 166 -40.33 10.75 0.79
CA ASP A 166 -41.33 11.79 0.47
C ASP A 166 -41.76 12.59 1.74
N VAL A 167 -41.80 11.95 2.90
CA VAL A 167 -42.26 12.58 4.17
C VAL A 167 -41.10 13.20 4.96
N TYR A 168 -39.96 12.51 5.07
CA TYR A 168 -38.86 12.89 5.96
C TYR A 168 -37.61 13.38 5.21
N GLY A 169 -37.64 13.31 3.87
CA GLY A 169 -36.51 13.71 3.03
C GLY A 169 -35.43 12.64 2.82
N HIS A 170 -34.65 12.82 1.76
CA HIS A 170 -33.63 11.84 1.33
C HIS A 170 -32.53 11.60 2.40
N THR A 171 -32.18 12.62 3.19
CA THR A 171 -31.18 12.48 4.25
C THR A 171 -31.63 11.45 5.31
N VAL A 172 -32.91 11.43 5.66
CA VAL A 172 -33.47 10.44 6.59
C VAL A 172 -33.54 9.07 5.93
N GLY A 173 -33.93 9.00 4.66
CA GLY A 173 -33.88 7.76 3.88
C GLY A 173 -32.45 7.17 3.84
N ASP A 174 -31.45 7.99 3.62
CA ASP A 174 -30.04 7.57 3.63
C ASP A 174 -29.64 7.01 5.01
N ALA A 175 -30.03 7.66 6.11
CA ALA A 175 -29.80 7.18 7.46
C ALA A 175 -30.48 5.83 7.72
N VAL A 176 -31.71 5.64 7.21
CA VAL A 176 -32.44 4.36 7.26
C VAL A 176 -31.68 3.27 6.54
N LEU A 177 -31.23 3.50 5.30
CA LEU A 177 -30.47 2.51 4.52
C LEU A 177 -29.13 2.19 5.17
N HIS A 178 -28.41 3.19 5.67
CA HIS A 178 -27.15 3.00 6.39
C HIS A 178 -27.34 2.11 7.62
N THR A 179 -28.31 2.43 8.47
CA THR A 179 -28.60 1.66 9.69
C THR A 179 -29.05 0.24 9.37
N PHE A 180 -29.81 0.06 8.30
CA PHE A 180 -30.21 -1.28 7.83
C PHE A 180 -29.01 -2.08 7.32
N GLY A 181 -28.10 -1.46 6.55
CA GLY A 181 -26.84 -2.08 6.12
C GLY A 181 -25.98 -2.54 7.30
N GLU A 182 -25.85 -1.71 8.35
CA GLU A 182 -25.17 -2.08 9.60
C GLU A 182 -25.85 -3.27 10.29
N LEU A 183 -27.19 -3.28 10.33
CA LEU A 183 -27.96 -4.40 10.89
C LEU A 183 -27.65 -5.69 10.15
N LEU A 184 -27.65 -5.67 8.81
CA LEU A 184 -27.34 -6.84 7.99
C LEU A 184 -25.92 -7.34 8.28
N ASN A 185 -24.90 -6.47 8.29
CA ASN A 185 -23.53 -6.84 8.60
C ASN A 185 -23.36 -7.46 10.01
N ARG A 186 -24.19 -7.05 10.98
CA ARG A 186 -24.19 -7.65 12.33
C ARG A 186 -24.93 -8.98 12.42
N GLN A 187 -25.98 -9.16 11.61
CA GLN A 187 -26.81 -10.35 11.64
C GLN A 187 -26.21 -11.52 10.84
N PHE A 188 -25.45 -11.26 9.81
CA PHE A 188 -24.81 -12.28 8.95
C PHE A 188 -23.35 -12.47 9.32
N ARG A 189 -22.79 -13.65 8.96
CA ARG A 189 -21.40 -14.03 9.28
C ARG A 189 -20.45 -13.44 8.23
N GLU A 190 -19.18 -13.37 8.54
CA GLU A 190 -18.13 -12.92 7.62
C GLU A 190 -18.11 -13.69 6.29
N ASN A 191 -18.48 -14.99 6.31
CA ASN A 191 -18.54 -15.83 5.11
C ASN A 191 -19.86 -15.70 4.33
N ASP A 192 -20.85 -14.99 4.87
CA ASP A 192 -22.08 -14.67 4.16
C ASP A 192 -21.84 -13.44 3.27
N ILE A 193 -22.50 -13.38 2.12
CA ILE A 193 -22.32 -12.25 1.19
C ILE A 193 -23.51 -11.31 1.34
N VAL A 194 -23.30 -10.15 1.89
CA VAL A 194 -24.32 -9.11 2.06
C VAL A 194 -24.06 -8.00 1.05
N GLY A 195 -25.05 -7.68 0.22
CA GLY A 195 -24.92 -6.68 -0.84
C GLY A 195 -26.16 -5.80 -1.01
N ARG A 196 -25.94 -4.57 -1.50
CA ARG A 196 -27.01 -3.67 -1.96
C ARG A 196 -27.02 -3.65 -3.49
N ILE A 197 -28.18 -3.93 -4.06
CA ILE A 197 -28.34 -4.07 -5.52
C ILE A 197 -28.93 -2.82 -6.18
N GLY A 198 -29.52 -1.93 -5.39
CA GLY A 198 -30.03 -0.63 -5.86
C GLY A 198 -31.12 -0.10 -4.94
N GLY A 199 -31.28 1.22 -4.89
CA GLY A 199 -32.33 1.84 -4.10
C GLY A 199 -32.41 1.32 -2.66
N ASP A 200 -33.52 0.68 -2.34
CA ASP A 200 -33.87 0.07 -1.06
C ASP A 200 -33.73 -1.47 -1.06
N GLU A 201 -33.16 -2.05 -2.12
CA GLU A 201 -33.02 -3.48 -2.29
C GLU A 201 -31.66 -4.01 -1.87
N PHE A 202 -31.68 -5.09 -1.06
CA PHE A 202 -30.50 -5.80 -0.56
C PHE A 202 -30.57 -7.28 -0.89
N THR A 203 -29.40 -7.90 -1.05
CA THR A 203 -29.28 -9.35 -1.23
C THR A 203 -28.34 -9.94 -0.18
N VAL A 204 -28.61 -11.19 0.19
CA VAL A 204 -27.69 -11.96 1.03
C VAL A 204 -27.59 -13.39 0.52
N LEU A 205 -26.37 -13.89 0.34
CA LEU A 205 -26.12 -15.32 0.26
C LEU A 205 -25.70 -15.82 1.65
N MET A 206 -26.61 -16.51 2.34
CA MET A 206 -26.31 -17.22 3.58
C MET A 206 -25.66 -18.56 3.23
N TRP A 207 -24.35 -18.63 3.43
CA TRP A 207 -23.52 -19.74 2.98
C TRP A 207 -23.56 -20.94 3.94
N ASN A 208 -23.59 -22.14 3.38
CA ASN A 208 -23.50 -23.39 4.14
C ASN A 208 -24.53 -23.46 5.28
N VAL A 209 -25.79 -23.42 4.93
CA VAL A 209 -26.90 -23.52 5.88
C VAL A 209 -27.09 -24.97 6.36
N SER A 210 -27.35 -25.15 7.65
CA SER A 210 -27.53 -26.47 8.24
C SER A 210 -28.91 -27.10 7.95
N SER A 211 -29.90 -26.25 7.75
CA SER A 211 -31.32 -26.70 7.51
C SER A 211 -32.20 -25.55 7.04
N ARG A 212 -33.36 -25.88 6.46
CA ARG A 212 -34.40 -24.88 6.16
C ARG A 212 -34.87 -24.14 7.40
N GLU A 213 -34.91 -24.81 8.54
CA GLU A 213 -35.33 -24.19 9.80
C GLU A 213 -34.35 -23.10 10.27
N ALA A 214 -33.04 -23.28 10.02
CA ALA A 214 -32.05 -22.26 10.24
C ALA A 214 -32.30 -21.04 9.35
N VAL A 215 -32.74 -21.25 8.10
CA VAL A 215 -33.11 -20.15 7.18
C VAL A 215 -34.31 -19.39 7.68
N ARG A 216 -35.35 -20.10 8.11
CA ARG A 216 -36.58 -19.51 8.69
C ARG A 216 -36.26 -18.69 9.94
N SER A 217 -35.55 -19.30 10.89
CA SER A 217 -35.15 -18.63 12.13
C SER A 217 -34.33 -17.36 11.84
N LYS A 218 -33.45 -17.38 10.83
CA LYS A 218 -32.69 -16.19 10.40
C LYS A 218 -33.61 -15.11 9.84
N ALA A 219 -34.58 -15.46 8.97
CA ALA A 219 -35.53 -14.51 8.40
C ALA A 219 -36.42 -13.88 9.50
N GLU A 220 -36.96 -14.70 10.42
CA GLU A 220 -37.76 -14.24 11.55
C GLU A 220 -36.98 -13.29 12.46
N LYS A 221 -35.75 -13.68 12.84
CA LYS A 221 -34.86 -12.82 13.64
C LYS A 221 -34.58 -11.50 12.95
N LEU A 222 -34.34 -11.51 11.62
CA LEU A 222 -34.08 -10.29 10.86
C LEU A 222 -35.25 -9.34 10.87
N LEU A 223 -36.47 -9.86 10.70
CA LEU A 223 -37.69 -9.07 10.80
C LEU A 223 -37.90 -8.47 12.21
N GLU A 224 -37.61 -9.25 13.27
CA GLU A 224 -37.69 -8.76 14.65
C GLU A 224 -36.68 -7.66 14.95
N GLU A 225 -35.42 -7.84 14.54
CA GLU A 225 -34.38 -6.86 14.77
C GLU A 225 -34.61 -5.57 13.96
N THR A 226 -35.16 -5.71 12.74
CA THR A 226 -35.53 -4.53 11.92
C THR A 226 -36.64 -3.71 12.56
N LYS A 227 -37.65 -4.36 13.16
CA LYS A 227 -38.72 -3.68 13.90
C LYS A 227 -38.22 -2.87 15.12
N LYS A 228 -37.07 -3.25 15.70
CA LYS A 228 -36.46 -2.54 16.85
C LYS A 228 -35.71 -1.27 16.43
N LEU A 229 -35.45 -1.11 15.13
CA LEU A 229 -34.84 0.11 14.64
C LEU A 229 -35.83 1.27 14.81
N ALA A 230 -35.42 2.32 15.50
CA ALA A 230 -36.19 3.53 15.73
C ALA A 230 -35.36 4.73 15.31
N PHE A 231 -35.95 5.60 14.55
CA PHE A 231 -35.30 6.79 14.00
C PHE A 231 -35.88 8.04 14.65
N ALA A 232 -35.03 8.83 15.31
CA ALA A 232 -35.45 10.05 15.99
C ALA A 232 -36.10 11.04 15.00
N GLU A 233 -35.59 11.12 13.78
CA GLU A 233 -36.06 11.98 12.70
C GLU A 233 -37.45 11.54 12.17
N MET A 234 -37.88 10.34 12.53
CA MET A 234 -39.19 9.76 12.18
C MET A 234 -40.10 9.67 13.41
N ASP A 235 -39.97 10.53 14.41
CA ASP A 235 -40.73 10.50 15.67
C ASP A 235 -40.64 9.16 16.41
N GLY A 236 -39.47 8.51 16.34
CA GLY A 236 -39.27 7.18 16.92
C GLY A 236 -39.90 6.03 16.17
N LYS A 237 -40.45 6.27 14.96
CA LYS A 237 -40.98 5.20 14.11
C LYS A 237 -39.88 4.34 13.55
N GLY A 238 -40.15 3.06 13.37
CA GLY A 238 -39.27 2.11 12.74
C GLY A 238 -39.62 1.84 11.27
N ILE A 239 -38.92 0.88 10.71
CA ILE A 239 -39.15 0.36 9.37
C ILE A 239 -39.57 -1.11 9.42
N THR A 240 -40.14 -1.58 8.36
CA THR A 240 -40.35 -3.00 8.10
C THR A 240 -39.71 -3.41 6.77
N ILE A 241 -39.46 -4.68 6.60
CA ILE A 241 -38.88 -5.23 5.38
C ILE A 241 -39.72 -6.38 4.84
N SER A 242 -39.70 -6.57 3.57
CA SER A 242 -40.18 -7.75 2.88
C SER A 242 -39.01 -8.59 2.39
N ILE A 243 -39.11 -9.93 2.54
CA ILE A 243 -38.03 -10.85 2.20
C ILE A 243 -38.55 -11.93 1.26
N GLY A 244 -37.82 -12.20 0.18
CA GLY A 244 -37.97 -13.36 -0.67
C GLY A 244 -36.76 -14.27 -0.58
N ILE A 245 -36.92 -15.59 -0.53
CA ILE A 245 -35.83 -16.52 -0.28
C ILE A 245 -35.86 -17.66 -1.29
N ALA A 246 -34.74 -17.94 -1.93
CA ALA A 246 -34.46 -19.10 -2.76
C ALA A 246 -33.38 -19.98 -2.11
N LEU A 247 -33.48 -21.29 -2.26
CA LEU A 247 -32.54 -22.26 -1.70
C LEU A 247 -31.65 -22.83 -2.81
N TYR A 248 -30.35 -22.85 -2.58
CA TYR A 248 -29.39 -23.51 -3.45
C TYR A 248 -29.07 -24.91 -2.90
N PRO A 249 -28.96 -25.95 -3.73
CA PRO A 249 -29.15 -25.94 -5.20
C PRO A 249 -30.60 -26.16 -5.65
N GLU A 250 -31.54 -26.30 -4.74
CA GLU A 250 -32.93 -26.75 -5.02
C GLU A 250 -33.66 -25.83 -6.00
N HIS A 251 -33.50 -24.53 -5.88
CA HIS A 251 -34.21 -23.54 -6.69
C HIS A 251 -33.37 -22.96 -7.84
N GLY A 252 -32.09 -23.34 -7.94
CA GLY A 252 -31.17 -22.89 -8.98
C GLY A 252 -29.71 -23.08 -8.59
N ASN A 253 -28.85 -23.06 -9.62
CA ASN A 253 -27.42 -23.27 -9.47
C ASN A 253 -26.60 -22.02 -9.80
N THR A 254 -27.21 -20.98 -10.33
CA THR A 254 -26.60 -19.71 -10.70
C THR A 254 -27.20 -18.56 -9.91
N TYR A 255 -26.43 -17.45 -9.79
CA TYR A 255 -26.96 -16.22 -9.19
C TYR A 255 -28.26 -15.77 -9.84
N MET A 256 -28.35 -15.76 -11.17
CA MET A 256 -29.52 -15.28 -11.90
C MET A 256 -30.76 -16.15 -11.65
N GLU A 257 -30.59 -17.46 -11.54
CA GLU A 257 -31.72 -18.37 -11.23
C GLU A 257 -32.24 -18.11 -9.81
N LEU A 258 -31.34 -18.06 -8.82
CA LEU A 258 -31.70 -17.79 -7.44
C LEU A 258 -32.32 -16.40 -7.28
N TYR A 259 -31.75 -15.38 -7.94
CA TYR A 259 -32.30 -14.04 -7.95
C TYR A 259 -33.73 -14.02 -8.45
N ARG A 260 -34.00 -14.57 -9.64
CA ARG A 260 -35.32 -14.58 -10.24
C ARG A 260 -36.37 -15.25 -9.33
N ILE A 261 -35.99 -16.33 -8.68
CA ILE A 261 -36.88 -17.08 -7.80
C ILE A 261 -37.12 -16.38 -6.47
N ALA A 262 -36.07 -15.80 -5.87
CA ALA A 262 -36.19 -15.02 -4.66
C ALA A 262 -37.00 -13.71 -4.90
N ASP A 263 -36.84 -13.07 -6.06
CA ASP A 263 -37.61 -11.89 -6.45
C ASP A 263 -39.10 -12.19 -6.57
N GLN A 264 -39.45 -13.34 -7.16
CA GLN A 264 -40.85 -13.80 -7.20
C GLN A 264 -41.41 -14.01 -5.77
N ALA A 265 -40.64 -14.64 -4.88
CA ALA A 265 -41.04 -14.84 -3.49
C ALA A 265 -41.17 -13.48 -2.72
N LEU A 266 -40.28 -12.50 -3.00
CA LEU A 266 -40.39 -11.15 -2.48
C LEU A 266 -41.67 -10.45 -2.94
N TYR A 267 -41.96 -10.58 -4.21
CA TYR A 267 -43.23 -10.04 -4.77
C TYR A 267 -44.47 -10.62 -4.07
N GLU A 268 -44.50 -11.93 -3.79
CA GLU A 268 -45.56 -12.57 -3.02
C GLU A 268 -45.65 -12.01 -1.60
N THR A 269 -44.49 -11.78 -0.94
CA THR A 269 -44.43 -11.15 0.37
C THR A 269 -45.03 -9.75 0.35
N LYS A 270 -44.65 -8.93 -0.63
CA LYS A 270 -45.17 -7.56 -0.77
C LYS A 270 -46.66 -7.53 -1.03
N ARG A 271 -47.19 -8.40 -1.92
CA ARG A 271 -48.65 -8.51 -2.20
C ARG A 271 -49.46 -8.97 -1.01
N GLY A 272 -48.92 -9.83 -0.24
CA GLY A 272 -49.57 -10.37 0.93
C GLY A 272 -49.59 -9.42 2.16
N GLY A 273 -49.18 -8.12 2.06
CA GLY A 273 -49.25 -7.08 3.10
C GLY A 273 -47.93 -6.73 3.73
N ARG A 274 -46.77 -7.08 3.10
CA ARG A 274 -45.42 -6.72 3.54
C ARG A 274 -45.02 -7.27 4.92
N ASN A 275 -43.92 -6.78 5.50
CA ASN A 275 -43.46 -7.13 6.84
C ASN A 275 -43.47 -8.64 7.11
N GLY A 276 -42.72 -9.39 6.31
CA GLY A 276 -42.71 -10.85 6.38
C GLY A 276 -41.71 -11.45 5.40
N TYR A 277 -41.74 -12.77 5.27
CA TYR A 277 -40.92 -13.48 4.31
C TYR A 277 -41.68 -14.61 3.61
N THR A 278 -41.19 -14.98 2.44
CA THR A 278 -41.64 -16.14 1.69
C THR A 278 -40.43 -16.94 1.23
N ILE A 279 -40.35 -18.23 1.56
CA ILE A 279 -39.41 -19.16 0.92
C ILE A 279 -40.12 -19.75 -0.29
N CYS A 280 -39.47 -19.79 -1.45
CA CYS A 280 -40.06 -20.33 -2.66
C CYS A 280 -40.66 -21.75 -2.42
N GLY A 281 -41.86 -21.98 -2.92
CA GLY A 281 -42.58 -23.25 -2.71
C GLY A 281 -43.25 -23.41 -1.34
N GLU A 282 -43.16 -22.44 -0.45
CA GLU A 282 -43.80 -22.47 0.86
C GLU A 282 -44.83 -21.35 1.02
N SER A 283 -45.80 -21.60 1.94
CA SER A 283 -46.77 -20.57 2.32
C SER A 283 -46.05 -19.44 3.04
N ARG A 284 -46.44 -18.20 2.73
CA ARG A 284 -45.94 -17.00 3.36
C ARG A 284 -46.03 -17.02 4.88
N ARG A 285 -45.02 -16.48 5.57
CA ARG A 285 -45.01 -16.28 7.01
C ARG A 285 -44.89 -14.81 7.41
N HIS A 286 -45.65 -14.44 8.40
CA HIS A 286 -45.58 -13.11 9.06
C HIS A 286 -45.12 -13.27 10.48
N LEU A 287 -44.46 -12.26 11.01
CA LEU A 287 -44.38 -12.11 12.47
C LEU A 287 -45.79 -11.80 13.02
N PRO A 288 -46.16 -12.39 14.15
CA PRO A 288 -47.36 -11.96 14.87
C PRO A 288 -47.28 -10.45 15.15
N ARG A 289 -48.41 -9.78 15.06
CA ARG A 289 -48.54 -8.33 15.35
C ARG A 289 -48.25 -8.05 16.81
#